data_129a1513841ed671c212b98903bb60ee
#
_entry.id   129a1513841ed671c212b98903bb60ee
#
_cell.length_a   1.000
_cell.length_b   1.000
_cell.length_c   1.000
_cell.angle_alpha   90.00
_cell.angle_beta   90.00
_cell.angle_gamma   90.00
#
_symmetry.space_group_name_H-M   'P 1'
#
loop_
_entity.id
_entity.type
_entity.pdbx_description
1 polymer ?
#
loop_
_entity_poly.entity_id
_entity_poly.type
_entity_poly.pdbx_seq_one_letter_code
_entity_poly.pdbx_strand_id
1 'polypeptide(L)'
;MLAKLLCHKFFQKSLTHLHKARTKTLLDCGDALIHGNKLTLTSIGRHLHGSAHVKHKIKRVDRFLKNKYLYQEQVEIYKAIIQPIIANLSYLAIAIDWSGCCTHKYHLLRASLLVDGRSITIFNMVVEQNDLESRDKHSLFLKQLNQIIGEHQRIYIVTDGGFLTPWYSEVISLGWHVVGRVRGTMKCYIEKKGQWKTLKELHVEASTTPATLGKARLTQHSPTACDAYLHLYHGEAKGRKGKSRFTKDTKMYQNLAKEPWVLSSTDEMLNSEQVVKIYMKRTQIEQNFRDDKSQRYGFSWRFSQSNTVERISILCLIAFVGSMALWFI
;
A
#
# COMPACT_ATOMS: atom_id res chain seq x y z
N MET A 1 18.64 -21.95 -8.13
CA MET A 1 18.09 -23.26 -7.65
C MET A 1 17.75 -23.25 -6.17
N LEU A 2 18.63 -22.78 -5.28
CA LEU A 2 18.43 -22.74 -3.81
C LEU A 2 17.25 -21.85 -3.37
N ALA A 3 17.13 -20.64 -3.93
CA ALA A 3 16.06 -19.68 -3.64
C ALA A 3 14.67 -20.22 -3.96
N LYS A 4 14.51 -20.90 -5.10
CA LYS A 4 13.25 -21.56 -5.46
C LYS A 4 12.85 -22.62 -4.42
N LEU A 5 13.83 -23.38 -3.95
CA LEU A 5 13.60 -24.42 -2.94
C LEU A 5 13.18 -23.83 -1.57
N LEU A 6 13.83 -22.73 -1.16
CA LEU A 6 13.52 -22.02 0.08
C LEU A 6 12.13 -21.40 0.03
N CYS A 7 11.81 -20.69 -1.07
CA CYS A 7 10.49 -20.12 -1.29
C CYS A 7 9.39 -21.19 -1.31
N HIS A 8 9.60 -22.31 -2.03
CA HIS A 8 8.65 -23.40 -2.05
C HIS A 8 8.43 -23.99 -0.66
N LYS A 9 9.49 -24.22 0.13
CA LYS A 9 9.35 -24.74 1.50
C LYS A 9 8.59 -23.78 2.41
N PHE A 10 8.92 -22.47 2.35
CA PHE A 10 8.23 -21.46 3.15
C PHE A 10 6.73 -21.40 2.78
N PHE A 11 6.42 -21.21 1.50
CA PHE A 11 5.03 -21.08 1.06
C PHE A 11 4.23 -22.39 1.24
N GLN A 12 4.82 -23.55 1.02
CA GLN A 12 4.14 -24.83 1.28
C GLN A 12 3.79 -25.00 2.75
N LYS A 13 4.66 -24.57 3.66
CA LYS A 13 4.39 -24.57 5.10
C LYS A 13 3.26 -23.60 5.47
N SER A 14 3.28 -22.39 4.90
CA SER A 14 2.30 -21.35 5.20
C SER A 14 0.93 -21.63 4.57
N LEU A 15 0.86 -22.26 3.40
CA LEU A 15 -0.37 -22.43 2.61
C LEU A 15 -0.96 -23.84 2.71
N THR A 16 -0.80 -24.52 3.85
CA THR A 16 -1.30 -25.90 4.07
C THR A 16 -2.82 -26.03 4.05
N HIS A 17 -3.53 -24.93 4.36
CA HIS A 17 -4.99 -24.85 4.35
C HIS A 17 -5.59 -24.79 2.95
N LEU A 18 -4.79 -24.45 1.92
CA LEU A 18 -5.25 -24.38 0.56
C LEU A 18 -5.23 -25.76 -0.13
N HIS A 19 -6.12 -25.92 -1.11
CA HIS A 19 -6.10 -27.11 -1.95
C HIS A 19 -4.77 -27.23 -2.70
N LYS A 20 -4.09 -28.38 -2.61
CA LYS A 20 -2.74 -28.65 -3.16
C LYS A 20 -2.55 -28.19 -4.62
N ALA A 21 -3.55 -28.40 -5.50
CA ALA A 21 -3.44 -27.98 -6.90
C ALA A 21 -3.49 -26.45 -7.07
N ARG A 22 -4.23 -25.72 -6.21
CA ARG A 22 -4.27 -24.25 -6.22
C ARG A 22 -2.94 -23.69 -5.71
N THR A 23 -2.45 -24.18 -4.57
CA THR A 23 -1.13 -23.79 -4.04
C THR A 23 -0.03 -24.02 -5.06
N LYS A 24 0.05 -25.23 -5.63
CA LYS A 24 1.04 -25.54 -6.65
C LYS A 24 0.96 -24.59 -7.84
N THR A 25 -0.24 -24.31 -8.35
CA THR A 25 -0.40 -23.42 -9.51
C THR A 25 -0.07 -21.97 -9.18
N LEU A 26 -0.37 -21.49 -7.97
CA LEU A 26 0.00 -20.16 -7.51
C LEU A 26 1.53 -20.00 -7.46
N LEU A 27 2.23 -20.95 -6.88
CA LEU A 27 3.69 -20.96 -6.80
C LEU A 27 4.35 -21.08 -8.18
N ASP A 28 3.83 -21.99 -9.05
CA ASP A 28 4.30 -22.11 -10.43
C ASP A 28 4.13 -20.78 -11.21
N CYS A 29 3.00 -20.07 -11.00
CA CYS A 29 2.75 -18.76 -11.63
C CYS A 29 3.67 -17.66 -11.09
N GLY A 30 3.94 -17.64 -9.78
CA GLY A 30 4.90 -16.72 -9.16
C GLY A 30 6.32 -16.92 -9.70
N ASP A 31 6.77 -18.16 -9.80
CA ASP A 31 8.06 -18.51 -10.40
C ASP A 31 8.12 -18.13 -11.89
N ALA A 32 7.09 -18.44 -12.66
CA ALA A 32 6.98 -18.04 -14.05
C ALA A 32 6.98 -16.52 -14.26
N LEU A 33 6.41 -15.77 -13.32
CA LEU A 33 6.44 -14.30 -13.35
C LEU A 33 7.85 -13.75 -13.15
N ILE A 34 8.61 -14.29 -12.21
CA ILE A 34 10.01 -13.89 -11.96
C ILE A 34 10.86 -14.08 -13.22
N HIS A 35 10.70 -15.21 -13.90
CA HIS A 35 11.45 -15.49 -15.14
C HIS A 35 10.98 -14.68 -16.34
N GLY A 36 9.67 -14.41 -16.43
CA GLY A 36 9.06 -13.72 -17.58
C GLY A 36 9.00 -12.20 -17.46
N ASN A 37 9.15 -11.64 -16.26
CA ASN A 37 9.07 -10.21 -15.94
C ASN A 37 7.83 -9.49 -16.49
N LYS A 38 6.74 -10.22 -16.79
CA LYS A 38 5.49 -9.64 -17.32
C LYS A 38 4.28 -10.28 -16.69
N LEU A 39 3.52 -9.49 -15.93
CA LEU A 39 2.28 -9.90 -15.27
C LEU A 39 1.12 -9.97 -16.27
N THR A 40 1.29 -10.78 -17.30
CA THR A 40 0.27 -11.04 -18.33
C THR A 40 0.00 -12.53 -18.46
N LEU A 41 -1.25 -12.87 -18.77
CA LEU A 41 -1.69 -14.25 -19.01
C LEU A 41 -0.72 -15.05 -19.88
N THR A 42 -0.36 -14.46 -21.03
CA THR A 42 0.48 -15.14 -22.04
C THR A 42 1.92 -15.28 -21.59
N SER A 43 2.49 -14.27 -20.93
CA SER A 43 3.87 -14.35 -20.42
C SER A 43 3.97 -15.39 -19.32
N ILE A 44 3.11 -15.35 -18.31
CA ILE A 44 3.11 -16.35 -17.24
C ILE A 44 2.95 -17.75 -17.84
N GLY A 45 1.98 -17.94 -18.75
CA GLY A 45 1.77 -19.24 -19.39
C GLY A 45 2.97 -19.77 -20.17
N ARG A 46 3.70 -18.91 -20.88
CA ARG A 46 4.91 -19.30 -21.63
C ARG A 46 6.07 -19.73 -20.72
N HIS A 47 6.18 -19.12 -19.54
CA HIS A 47 7.27 -19.39 -18.61
C HIS A 47 6.92 -20.47 -17.56
N LEU A 48 5.71 -21.05 -17.59
CA LEU A 48 5.39 -22.21 -16.74
C LEU A 48 6.29 -23.38 -17.10
N HIS A 49 6.85 -24.03 -16.08
CA HIS A 49 7.64 -25.25 -16.26
C HIS A 49 6.80 -26.45 -16.70
N GLY A 50 7.46 -27.47 -17.24
CA GLY A 50 6.88 -28.76 -17.64
C GLY A 50 6.86 -28.98 -19.16
N SER A 51 6.56 -30.20 -19.58
CA SER A 51 6.56 -30.66 -20.99
C SER A 51 5.30 -30.29 -21.76
N ALA A 52 4.26 -29.80 -21.10
CA ALA A 52 2.99 -29.48 -21.77
C ALA A 52 3.17 -28.37 -22.84
N HIS A 53 2.43 -28.47 -23.92
CA HIS A 53 2.44 -27.48 -25.00
C HIS A 53 2.09 -26.08 -24.46
N VAL A 54 2.72 -25.02 -24.99
CA VAL A 54 2.54 -23.61 -24.56
C VAL A 54 1.05 -23.22 -24.54
N LYS A 55 0.27 -23.63 -25.54
CA LYS A 55 -1.19 -23.41 -25.59
C LYS A 55 -1.91 -23.94 -24.33
N HIS A 56 -1.53 -25.11 -23.84
CA HIS A 56 -2.15 -25.72 -22.65
C HIS A 56 -1.69 -25.03 -21.36
N LYS A 57 -0.45 -24.59 -21.29
CA LYS A 57 0.09 -23.79 -20.19
C LYS A 57 -0.67 -22.45 -20.08
N ILE A 58 -0.87 -21.73 -21.18
CA ILE A 58 -1.66 -20.49 -21.22
C ILE A 58 -3.11 -20.74 -20.78
N LYS A 59 -3.77 -21.81 -21.29
CA LYS A 59 -5.12 -22.19 -20.85
C LYS A 59 -5.18 -22.54 -19.34
N ARG A 60 -4.11 -23.15 -18.80
CA ARG A 60 -4.02 -23.42 -17.34
C ARG A 60 -4.02 -22.13 -16.54
N VAL A 61 -3.25 -21.11 -16.95
CA VAL A 61 -3.23 -19.80 -16.28
C VAL A 61 -4.57 -19.09 -16.45
N ASP A 62 -5.21 -19.14 -17.64
CA ASP A 62 -6.52 -18.51 -17.83
C ASP A 62 -7.59 -19.10 -16.91
N ARG A 63 -7.65 -20.42 -16.76
CA ARG A 63 -8.53 -21.08 -15.80
C ARG A 63 -8.20 -20.71 -14.35
N PHE A 64 -6.91 -20.56 -14.04
CA PHE A 64 -6.46 -20.17 -12.70
C PHE A 64 -6.90 -18.73 -12.35
N LEU A 65 -6.80 -17.79 -13.30
CA LEU A 65 -7.26 -16.41 -13.12
C LEU A 65 -8.80 -16.28 -12.99
N LYS A 66 -9.56 -17.32 -13.35
CA LYS A 66 -11.03 -17.40 -13.19
C LYS A 66 -11.44 -18.20 -11.97
N ASN A 67 -10.51 -18.60 -11.10
CA ASN A 67 -10.82 -19.49 -9.99
C ASN A 67 -11.49 -18.72 -8.84
N LYS A 68 -12.79 -18.93 -8.65
CA LYS A 68 -13.60 -18.28 -7.61
C LYS A 68 -13.09 -18.58 -6.18
N TYR A 69 -12.69 -19.81 -5.93
CA TYR A 69 -12.19 -20.20 -4.60
C TYR A 69 -10.90 -19.48 -4.26
N LEU A 70 -9.97 -19.35 -5.22
CA LEU A 70 -8.72 -18.62 -4.99
C LEU A 70 -8.98 -17.14 -4.70
N TYR A 71 -9.94 -16.54 -5.39
CA TYR A 71 -10.36 -15.16 -5.12
C TYR A 71 -10.95 -15.00 -3.71
N GLN A 72 -11.77 -15.94 -3.28
CA GLN A 72 -12.35 -15.93 -1.92
C GLN A 72 -11.30 -16.17 -0.82
N GLU A 73 -10.32 -17.02 -1.08
CA GLU A 73 -9.25 -17.38 -0.16
C GLU A 73 -8.09 -16.37 -0.10
N GLN A 74 -8.13 -15.28 -0.88
CA GLN A 74 -6.99 -14.36 -1.00
C GLN A 74 -6.56 -13.75 0.35
N VAL A 75 -7.50 -13.38 1.22
CA VAL A 75 -7.20 -12.81 2.55
C VAL A 75 -6.42 -13.82 3.40
N GLU A 76 -6.83 -15.07 3.40
CA GLU A 76 -6.14 -16.14 4.13
C GLU A 76 -4.75 -16.43 3.55
N ILE A 77 -4.58 -16.27 2.23
CA ILE A 77 -3.26 -16.42 1.59
C ILE A 77 -2.32 -15.30 2.02
N TYR A 78 -2.78 -14.04 1.99
CA TYR A 78 -1.99 -12.91 2.48
C TYR A 78 -1.64 -13.10 3.95
N LYS A 79 -2.61 -13.47 4.79
CA LYS A 79 -2.43 -13.74 6.22
C LYS A 79 -1.34 -14.79 6.46
N ALA A 80 -1.47 -15.96 5.83
CA ALA A 80 -0.57 -17.08 6.02
C ALA A 80 0.88 -16.77 5.63
N ILE A 81 1.09 -15.87 4.66
CA ILE A 81 2.43 -15.47 4.23
C ILE A 81 2.98 -14.33 5.09
N ILE A 82 2.15 -13.38 5.49
CA ILE A 82 2.57 -12.16 6.20
C ILE A 82 2.77 -12.40 7.70
N GLN A 83 1.91 -13.19 8.34
CA GLN A 83 1.97 -13.45 9.79
C GLN A 83 3.38 -13.88 10.28
N PRO A 84 4.06 -14.83 9.65
CA PRO A 84 5.41 -15.23 10.08
C PRO A 84 6.45 -14.11 9.95
N ILE A 85 6.22 -13.14 9.04
CA ILE A 85 7.14 -12.02 8.77
C ILE A 85 7.00 -10.95 9.84
N ILE A 86 5.76 -10.67 10.26
CA ILE A 86 5.48 -9.59 11.22
C ILE A 86 5.52 -10.03 12.68
N ALA A 87 5.47 -11.31 12.97
CA ALA A 87 5.29 -11.89 14.33
C ALA A 87 6.27 -11.35 15.38
N ASN A 88 7.50 -11.06 15.00
CA ASN A 88 8.56 -10.61 15.91
C ASN A 88 8.84 -9.11 15.84
N LEU A 89 8.04 -8.33 15.11
CA LEU A 89 8.23 -6.89 15.02
C LEU A 89 7.59 -6.22 16.24
N SER A 90 8.29 -5.28 16.85
CA SER A 90 7.80 -4.54 18.03
C SER A 90 6.68 -3.56 17.69
N TYR A 91 6.61 -3.09 16.44
CA TYR A 91 5.55 -2.28 15.91
C TYR A 91 5.45 -2.47 14.39
N LEU A 92 4.30 -2.15 13.83
CA LEU A 92 4.07 -2.15 12.39
C LEU A 92 3.81 -0.73 11.89
N ALA A 93 4.61 -0.24 10.95
CA ALA A 93 4.31 0.97 10.19
C ALA A 93 3.88 0.56 8.79
N ILE A 94 2.63 0.83 8.44
CA ILE A 94 1.98 0.34 7.23
C ILE A 94 1.53 1.53 6.39
N ALA A 95 2.17 1.74 5.24
CA ALA A 95 1.68 2.71 4.29
C ALA A 95 0.47 2.17 3.54
N ILE A 96 -0.55 3.03 3.38
CA ILE A 96 -1.72 2.73 2.55
C ILE A 96 -1.88 3.81 1.50
N ASP A 97 -2.07 3.39 0.24
CA ASP A 97 -2.19 4.32 -0.87
C ASP A 97 -2.96 3.71 -2.04
N TRP A 98 -3.56 4.58 -2.85
CA TRP A 98 -4.26 4.23 -4.07
C TRP A 98 -3.35 4.26 -5.29
N SER A 99 -3.58 3.38 -6.24
CA SER A 99 -2.92 3.40 -7.53
C SER A 99 -3.81 2.87 -8.63
N GLY A 100 -3.78 3.49 -9.83
CA GLY A 100 -4.46 2.93 -10.99
C GLY A 100 -3.84 1.58 -11.40
N CYS A 101 -4.68 0.66 -11.86
CA CYS A 101 -4.30 -0.67 -12.34
C CYS A 101 -3.86 -0.67 -13.82
N CYS A 102 -4.00 -1.83 -14.47
CA CYS A 102 -3.67 -2.04 -15.87
C CYS A 102 -4.57 -1.27 -16.84
N THR A 103 -5.80 -0.93 -16.43
CA THR A 103 -6.75 -0.09 -17.19
C THR A 103 -7.26 1.04 -16.31
N HIS A 104 -7.81 2.10 -16.91
CA HIS A 104 -8.41 3.22 -16.17
C HIS A 104 -9.69 2.86 -15.42
N LYS A 105 -10.24 1.64 -15.64
CA LYS A 105 -11.49 1.19 -15.02
C LYS A 105 -11.29 0.60 -13.62
N TYR A 106 -10.06 0.27 -13.25
CA TYR A 106 -9.75 -0.41 -12.00
C TYR A 106 -8.67 0.30 -11.22
N HIS A 107 -8.81 0.28 -9.92
CA HIS A 107 -7.87 0.86 -8.97
C HIS A 107 -7.45 -0.18 -7.93
N LEU A 108 -6.30 0.05 -7.36
CA LEU A 108 -5.70 -0.79 -6.34
C LEU A 108 -5.50 0.03 -5.07
N LEU A 109 -6.13 -0.41 -3.99
CA LEU A 109 -5.77 0.02 -2.63
C LEU A 109 -4.78 -0.98 -2.07
N ARG A 110 -3.62 -0.51 -1.67
CA ARG A 110 -2.53 -1.34 -1.16
C ARG A 110 -2.16 -0.98 0.26
N ALA A 111 -1.89 -1.99 1.08
CA ALA A 111 -1.15 -1.85 2.33
C ALA A 111 0.26 -2.41 2.13
N SER A 112 1.27 -1.66 2.58
CA SER A 112 2.67 -2.07 2.52
C SER A 112 3.37 -1.80 3.84
N LEU A 113 4.06 -2.80 4.39
CA LEU A 113 4.90 -2.66 5.57
C LEU A 113 6.13 -1.82 5.22
N LEU A 114 6.34 -0.76 5.97
CA LEU A 114 7.50 0.12 5.83
C LEU A 114 8.69 -0.50 6.56
N VAL A 115 9.72 -0.82 5.81
CA VAL A 115 10.97 -1.39 6.33
C VAL A 115 12.16 -0.53 5.88
N ASP A 116 13.37 -0.95 6.14
CA ASP A 116 14.54 -0.28 5.58
C ASP A 116 14.74 -0.71 4.12
N GLY A 117 14.84 0.26 3.23
CA GLY A 117 14.96 0.05 1.79
C GLY A 117 13.61 0.12 1.06
N ARG A 118 13.00 -1.02 0.71
CA ARG A 118 11.71 -1.13 -0.01
C ARG A 118 10.62 -1.63 0.91
N SER A 119 9.40 -1.12 0.75
CA SER A 119 8.25 -1.66 1.49
C SER A 119 7.85 -3.06 1.01
N ILE A 120 7.31 -3.84 1.93
CA ILE A 120 6.78 -5.18 1.66
C ILE A 120 5.27 -5.07 1.52
N THR A 121 4.72 -5.47 0.38
CA THR A 121 3.26 -5.54 0.19
C THR A 121 2.66 -6.50 1.21
N ILE A 122 1.64 -6.04 1.98
CA ILE A 122 0.87 -6.85 2.92
C ILE A 122 -0.43 -7.31 2.27
N PHE A 123 -1.13 -6.39 1.61
CA PHE A 123 -2.45 -6.66 1.07
C PHE A 123 -2.75 -5.75 -0.12
N ASN A 124 -3.51 -6.29 -1.08
CA ASN A 124 -4.04 -5.57 -2.23
C ASN A 124 -5.53 -5.80 -2.35
N MET A 125 -6.31 -4.73 -2.46
CA MET A 125 -7.71 -4.77 -2.84
C MET A 125 -7.91 -4.07 -4.19
N VAL A 126 -8.51 -4.75 -5.14
CA VAL A 126 -8.87 -4.19 -6.45
C VAL A 126 -10.31 -3.72 -6.40
N VAL A 127 -10.57 -2.51 -6.90
CA VAL A 127 -11.91 -1.93 -7.00
C VAL A 127 -12.17 -1.38 -8.40
N GLU A 128 -13.43 -1.20 -8.76
CA GLU A 128 -13.82 -0.49 -9.97
C GLU A 128 -13.72 1.03 -9.79
N GLN A 129 -13.70 1.77 -10.90
CA GLN A 129 -13.60 3.24 -10.89
C GLN A 129 -14.68 3.91 -10.02
N ASN A 130 -15.90 3.37 -10.01
CA ASN A 130 -17.02 3.94 -9.24
C ASN A 130 -16.86 3.75 -7.72
N ASP A 131 -16.03 2.81 -7.32
CA ASP A 131 -15.74 2.49 -5.91
C ASP A 131 -14.46 3.17 -5.40
N LEU A 132 -13.76 3.93 -6.26
CA LEU A 132 -12.54 4.63 -5.88
C LEU A 132 -12.81 5.59 -4.73
N GLU A 133 -11.98 5.49 -3.67
CA GLU A 133 -12.06 6.31 -2.46
C GLU A 133 -13.40 6.21 -1.69
N SER A 134 -14.25 5.22 -2.01
CA SER A 134 -15.51 5.04 -1.31
C SER A 134 -15.29 4.57 0.14
N ARG A 135 -16.14 5.06 1.04
CA ARG A 135 -16.07 4.71 2.46
C ARG A 135 -16.25 3.21 2.70
N ASP A 136 -17.19 2.60 1.99
CA ASP A 136 -17.47 1.16 2.13
C ASP A 136 -16.25 0.31 1.76
N LYS A 137 -15.51 0.70 0.72
CA LYS A 137 -14.28 0.00 0.34
C LYS A 137 -13.15 0.25 1.31
N HIS A 138 -13.06 1.45 1.88
CA HIS A 138 -12.13 1.74 2.97
C HIS A 138 -12.39 0.84 4.19
N SER A 139 -13.65 0.78 4.65
CA SER A 139 -14.04 -0.06 5.79
C SER A 139 -13.80 -1.54 5.52
N LEU A 140 -14.16 -2.02 4.33
CA LEU A 140 -13.90 -3.42 3.93
C LEU A 140 -12.40 -3.72 3.89
N PHE A 141 -11.61 -2.81 3.34
CA PHE A 141 -10.16 -2.95 3.27
C PHE A 141 -9.52 -3.05 4.66
N LEU A 142 -9.88 -2.14 5.56
CA LEU A 142 -9.37 -2.15 6.94
C LEU A 142 -9.78 -3.42 7.70
N LYS A 143 -11.02 -3.88 7.52
CA LYS A 143 -11.50 -5.14 8.10
C LYS A 143 -10.66 -6.35 7.61
N GLN A 144 -10.39 -6.43 6.31
CA GLN A 144 -9.59 -7.50 5.73
C GLN A 144 -8.11 -7.38 6.16
N LEU A 145 -7.57 -6.17 6.20
CA LEU A 145 -6.22 -5.92 6.68
C LEU A 145 -6.06 -6.34 8.14
N ASN A 146 -7.06 -6.07 8.99
CA ASN A 146 -7.08 -6.52 10.39
C ASN A 146 -7.07 -8.05 10.50
N GLN A 147 -7.82 -8.76 9.65
CA GLN A 147 -7.77 -10.23 9.58
C GLN A 147 -6.36 -10.75 9.19
N ILE A 148 -5.67 -10.06 8.29
CA ILE A 148 -4.33 -10.42 7.83
C ILE A 148 -3.28 -10.18 8.90
N ILE A 149 -3.30 -9.01 9.54
CA ILE A 149 -2.31 -8.61 10.54
C ILE A 149 -2.54 -9.37 11.86
N GLY A 150 -3.81 -9.58 12.25
CA GLY A 150 -4.18 -10.13 13.55
C GLY A 150 -3.84 -9.18 14.69
N GLU A 151 -3.74 -9.73 15.90
CA GLU A 151 -3.38 -8.97 17.08
C GLU A 151 -1.90 -8.57 17.05
N HIS A 152 -1.64 -7.27 17.17
CA HIS A 152 -0.30 -6.71 17.27
C HIS A 152 -0.32 -5.49 18.19
N GLN A 153 0.70 -5.33 19.03
CA GLN A 153 0.69 -4.35 20.12
C GLN A 153 0.63 -2.90 19.63
N ARG A 154 1.27 -2.58 18.50
CA ARG A 154 1.36 -1.20 18.01
C ARG A 154 1.38 -1.13 16.50
N ILE A 155 0.34 -0.56 15.91
CA ILE A 155 0.17 -0.43 14.46
C ILE A 155 -0.01 1.04 14.11
N TYR A 156 0.81 1.53 13.18
CA TYR A 156 0.73 2.87 12.61
C TYR A 156 0.32 2.76 11.14
N ILE A 157 -0.84 3.31 10.81
CA ILE A 157 -1.30 3.46 9.43
C ILE A 157 -0.80 4.79 8.90
N VAL A 158 0.00 4.73 7.85
CA VAL A 158 0.67 5.90 7.25
C VAL A 158 0.02 6.23 5.92
N THR A 159 -0.61 7.41 5.83
CA THR A 159 -1.37 7.83 4.65
C THR A 159 -0.99 9.24 4.18
N ASP A 160 -1.26 9.52 2.92
CA ASP A 160 -1.12 10.87 2.39
C ASP A 160 -2.33 11.76 2.77
N GLY A 161 -2.33 13.01 2.30
CA GLY A 161 -3.41 13.95 2.59
C GLY A 161 -4.71 13.71 1.82
N GLY A 162 -4.83 12.65 1.05
CA GLY A 162 -6.08 12.22 0.42
C GLY A 162 -7.00 11.46 1.37
N PHE A 163 -6.44 10.87 2.41
CA PHE A 163 -7.23 10.18 3.45
C PHE A 163 -7.69 11.16 4.53
N LEU A 164 -9.01 11.38 4.58
CA LEU A 164 -9.63 12.38 5.44
C LEU A 164 -9.98 11.83 6.84
N THR A 165 -10.51 12.69 7.72
CA THR A 165 -10.84 12.34 9.12
C THR A 165 -11.79 11.15 9.29
N PRO A 166 -12.77 10.84 8.41
CA PRO A 166 -13.55 9.60 8.52
C PRO A 166 -12.69 8.34 8.47
N TRP A 167 -11.64 8.33 7.66
CA TRP A 167 -10.66 7.24 7.63
C TRP A 167 -9.92 7.12 8.97
N TYR A 168 -9.52 8.24 9.58
CA TYR A 168 -8.86 8.23 10.89
C TYR A 168 -9.74 7.57 11.95
N SER A 169 -11.02 7.92 11.99
CA SER A 169 -11.98 7.35 12.93
C SER A 169 -12.10 5.83 12.77
N GLU A 170 -12.10 5.32 11.54
CA GLU A 170 -12.15 3.87 11.29
C GLU A 170 -10.85 3.16 11.72
N VAL A 171 -9.69 3.75 11.46
CA VAL A 171 -8.40 3.21 11.91
C VAL A 171 -8.32 3.18 13.44
N ILE A 172 -8.73 4.27 14.10
CA ILE A 172 -8.74 4.37 15.57
C ILE A 172 -9.70 3.33 16.18
N SER A 173 -10.85 3.08 15.55
CA SER A 173 -11.81 2.07 16.04
C SER A 173 -11.27 0.65 16.07
N LEU A 174 -10.21 0.37 15.29
CA LEU A 174 -9.48 -0.90 15.33
C LEU A 174 -8.36 -0.94 16.39
N GLY A 175 -8.21 0.12 17.19
CA GLY A 175 -7.11 0.24 18.16
C GLY A 175 -5.77 0.61 17.52
N TRP A 176 -5.77 1.09 16.28
CA TRP A 176 -4.57 1.46 15.55
C TRP A 176 -4.34 2.97 15.56
N HIS A 177 -3.11 3.37 15.28
CA HIS A 177 -2.73 4.78 15.18
C HIS A 177 -2.59 5.23 13.73
N VAL A 178 -2.84 6.51 13.48
CA VAL A 178 -2.64 7.14 12.17
C VAL A 178 -1.43 8.07 12.23
N VAL A 179 -0.60 8.01 11.20
CA VAL A 179 0.38 9.04 10.87
C VAL A 179 0.05 9.54 9.47
N GLY A 180 -0.47 10.76 9.36
CA GLY A 180 -0.97 11.28 8.10
C GLY A 180 -0.54 12.72 7.84
N ARG A 181 -0.61 13.15 6.57
CA ARG A 181 -0.42 14.54 6.20
C ARG A 181 -1.75 15.25 6.11
N VAL A 182 -1.87 16.36 6.82
CA VAL A 182 -3.04 17.25 6.71
C VAL A 182 -2.85 18.15 5.48
N ARG A 183 -3.85 18.23 4.62
CA ARG A 183 -3.82 18.99 3.35
C ARG A 183 -5.13 19.71 3.05
N GLY A 184 -5.08 20.54 2.02
CA GLY A 184 -6.24 21.22 1.45
C GLY A 184 -6.71 22.41 2.28
N THR A 185 -8.02 22.52 2.44
CA THR A 185 -8.68 23.63 3.16
C THR A 185 -9.01 23.31 4.62
N MET A 186 -8.50 22.18 5.13
CA MET A 186 -8.74 21.77 6.51
C MET A 186 -8.23 22.82 7.49
N LYS A 187 -9.04 23.14 8.49
CA LYS A 187 -8.65 23.95 9.64
C LYS A 187 -8.42 23.03 10.85
N CYS A 188 -7.45 23.40 11.67
CA CYS A 188 -7.09 22.67 12.87
C CYS A 188 -7.25 23.59 14.09
N TYR A 189 -7.98 23.11 15.10
CA TYR A 189 -8.03 23.81 16.39
C TYR A 189 -6.85 23.35 17.23
N ILE A 190 -5.95 24.26 17.53
CA ILE A 190 -4.75 23.97 18.33
C ILE A 190 -5.07 24.24 19.79
N GLU A 191 -5.18 23.20 20.63
CA GLU A 191 -5.57 23.34 22.05
C GLU A 191 -4.67 24.32 22.80
N LYS A 192 -3.35 24.18 22.66
CA LYS A 192 -2.38 25.06 23.34
C LYS A 192 -2.51 26.54 22.95
N LYS A 193 -3.03 26.84 21.75
CA LYS A 193 -3.21 28.22 21.25
C LYS A 193 -4.64 28.72 21.42
N GLY A 194 -5.60 27.86 21.76
CA GLY A 194 -7.01 28.19 21.94
C GLY A 194 -7.70 28.71 20.65
N GLN A 195 -7.20 28.38 19.45
CA GLN A 195 -7.73 28.95 18.20
C GLN A 195 -7.66 27.99 17.02
N TRP A 196 -8.56 28.23 16.06
CA TRP A 196 -8.54 27.59 14.76
C TRP A 196 -7.48 28.22 13.86
N LYS A 197 -6.66 27.39 13.22
CA LYS A 197 -5.67 27.81 12.24
C LYS A 197 -5.88 27.11 10.91
N THR A 198 -5.64 27.86 9.84
CA THR A 198 -5.53 27.33 8.48
C THR A 198 -4.15 26.69 8.28
N LEU A 199 -4.04 25.79 7.28
CA LEU A 199 -2.72 25.20 6.96
C LEU A 199 -1.71 26.24 6.51
N LYS A 200 -2.15 27.31 5.83
CA LYS A 200 -1.23 28.41 5.40
C LYS A 200 -0.58 29.09 6.62
N GLU A 201 -1.34 29.34 7.68
CA GLU A 201 -0.82 29.92 8.91
C GLU A 201 0.16 28.95 9.61
N LEU A 202 -0.14 27.65 9.57
CA LEU A 202 0.77 26.64 10.14
C LEU A 202 2.05 26.47 9.29
N HIS A 203 1.97 26.62 7.97
CA HIS A 203 3.14 26.53 7.09
C HIS A 203 4.18 27.60 7.39
N VAL A 204 3.76 28.81 7.82
CA VAL A 204 4.69 29.90 8.20
C VAL A 204 5.51 29.54 9.43
N GLU A 205 4.95 28.72 10.32
CA GLU A 205 5.64 28.28 11.56
C GLU A 205 6.59 27.10 11.35
N ALA A 206 6.55 26.46 10.16
CA ALA A 206 7.34 25.26 9.88
C ALA A 206 8.81 25.59 9.59
N SER A 207 9.71 24.80 10.15
CA SER A 207 11.16 24.91 9.95
C SER A 207 11.79 23.58 9.52
N THR A 208 13.07 23.59 9.25
CA THR A 208 13.84 22.36 8.94
C THR A 208 14.02 21.44 10.15
N THR A 209 13.78 21.94 11.35
CA THR A 209 13.74 21.13 12.57
C THR A 209 12.29 20.75 12.84
N PRO A 210 11.98 19.44 12.98
CA PRO A 210 10.63 18.99 13.31
C PRO A 210 10.15 19.58 14.63
N ALA A 211 8.93 20.14 14.66
CA ALA A 211 8.35 20.76 15.87
C ALA A 211 6.94 20.19 16.16
N THR A 212 6.61 20.00 17.43
CA THR A 212 5.29 19.56 17.88
C THR A 212 4.44 20.79 18.27
N LEU A 213 3.25 20.92 17.66
CA LEU A 213 2.26 21.92 18.04
C LEU A 213 1.40 21.49 19.24
N GLY A 214 1.36 20.19 19.52
CA GLY A 214 0.53 19.59 20.56
C GLY A 214 -0.80 19.07 20.02
N LYS A 215 -1.73 18.80 20.93
CA LYS A 215 -3.06 18.26 20.63
C LYS A 215 -3.90 19.25 19.85
N ALA A 216 -4.61 18.74 18.86
CA ALA A 216 -5.44 19.52 17.96
C ALA A 216 -6.66 18.73 17.52
N ARG A 217 -7.76 19.43 17.25
CA ARG A 217 -8.94 18.89 16.60
C ARG A 217 -8.85 19.17 15.11
N LEU A 218 -8.90 18.11 14.32
CA LEU A 218 -8.92 18.20 12.85
C LEU A 218 -10.35 18.42 12.35
N THR A 219 -10.52 19.37 11.44
CA THR A 219 -11.79 19.84 10.86
C THR A 219 -12.79 20.44 11.84
N GLN A 220 -13.53 21.45 11.37
CA GLN A 220 -14.63 22.09 12.10
C GLN A 220 -15.94 21.29 12.02
N HIS A 221 -16.02 20.33 11.09
CA HIS A 221 -17.23 19.54 10.87
C HIS A 221 -17.36 18.47 11.96
N SER A 222 -18.22 18.75 12.94
CA SER A 222 -18.36 17.96 14.16
C SER A 222 -18.51 16.43 13.96
N PRO A 223 -19.34 15.94 13.01
CA PRO A 223 -19.52 14.49 12.83
C PRO A 223 -18.27 13.73 12.37
N THR A 224 -17.29 14.45 11.81
CA THR A 224 -16.05 13.84 11.30
C THR A 224 -14.80 14.39 12.00
N ALA A 225 -14.98 15.17 13.06
CA ALA A 225 -13.86 15.72 13.83
C ALA A 225 -13.07 14.58 14.50
N CYS A 226 -11.76 14.71 14.48
CA CYS A 226 -10.84 13.76 15.06
C CYS A 226 -9.75 14.51 15.82
N ASP A 227 -9.42 14.05 17.02
CA ASP A 227 -8.30 14.58 17.78
C ASP A 227 -7.00 13.90 17.36
N ALA A 228 -5.95 14.69 17.21
CA ALA A 228 -4.62 14.24 16.85
C ALA A 228 -3.55 15.20 17.39
N TYR A 229 -2.31 14.77 17.43
CA TYR A 229 -1.15 15.60 17.72
C TYR A 229 -0.56 16.11 16.40
N LEU A 230 -0.37 17.44 16.29
CA LEU A 230 0.17 18.04 15.08
C LEU A 230 1.67 18.29 15.19
N HIS A 231 2.34 18.05 14.08
CA HIS A 231 3.78 18.23 13.92
C HIS A 231 4.06 19.00 12.64
N LEU A 232 5.00 19.94 12.70
CA LEU A 232 5.43 20.75 11.56
C LEU A 232 6.83 20.34 11.13
N TYR A 233 7.03 20.32 9.83
CA TYR A 233 8.34 20.08 9.23
C TYR A 233 8.43 20.68 7.82
N HIS A 234 9.54 21.35 7.52
CA HIS A 234 9.82 21.88 6.20
C HIS A 234 11.18 21.35 5.72
N GLY A 235 11.18 20.14 5.22
CA GLY A 235 12.37 19.53 4.65
C GLY A 235 12.75 20.09 3.29
N GLU A 236 13.98 19.82 2.85
CA GLU A 236 14.41 20.14 1.51
C GLU A 236 13.53 19.43 0.46
N ALA A 237 13.07 20.18 -0.53
CA ALA A 237 12.27 19.63 -1.63
C ALA A 237 13.12 18.69 -2.50
N LYS A 238 12.98 17.39 -2.31
CA LYS A 238 13.60 16.35 -3.13
C LYS A 238 12.78 16.15 -4.40
N GLY A 239 12.86 17.08 -5.36
CA GLY A 239 12.11 17.01 -6.63
C GLY A 239 13.04 16.79 -7.83
N ARG A 240 12.50 16.26 -8.94
CA ARG A 240 13.23 16.17 -10.20
C ARG A 240 13.56 17.60 -10.69
N LYS A 241 14.84 17.91 -10.77
CA LYS A 241 15.34 19.11 -11.46
C LYS A 241 15.32 18.84 -12.97
N GLY A 242 14.16 18.92 -13.62
CA GLY A 242 14.04 18.67 -15.05
C GLY A 242 13.41 19.85 -15.77
N LYS A 243 14.04 20.31 -16.85
CA LYS A 243 13.49 21.31 -17.80
C LYS A 243 12.50 20.64 -18.76
N SER A 244 11.38 20.11 -18.28
CA SER A 244 10.36 19.59 -19.18
C SER A 244 9.21 20.61 -19.33
N ARG A 245 8.52 20.61 -20.47
CA ARG A 245 7.29 21.40 -20.68
C ARG A 245 6.23 20.89 -19.70
N PHE A 246 5.96 21.68 -18.66
CA PHE A 246 5.05 21.29 -17.59
C PHE A 246 3.60 21.60 -17.98
N THR A 247 2.72 20.60 -17.85
CA THR A 247 1.28 20.82 -17.82
C THR A 247 0.89 21.54 -16.52
N LYS A 248 -0.32 22.14 -16.47
CA LYS A 248 -0.86 22.78 -15.25
C LYS A 248 -0.79 21.84 -14.04
N ASP A 249 -1.13 20.58 -14.23
CA ASP A 249 -1.11 19.54 -13.18
C ASP A 249 0.31 19.29 -12.65
N THR A 250 1.31 19.22 -13.54
CA THR A 250 2.70 19.02 -13.14
C THR A 250 3.22 20.19 -12.31
N LYS A 251 2.86 21.43 -12.65
CA LYS A 251 3.22 22.61 -11.85
C LYS A 251 2.56 22.59 -10.48
N MET A 252 1.29 22.20 -10.41
CA MET A 252 0.57 22.05 -9.15
C MET A 252 1.24 21.03 -8.24
N TYR A 253 1.57 19.83 -8.73
CA TYR A 253 2.26 18.80 -7.97
C TYR A 253 3.66 19.22 -7.51
N GLN A 254 4.39 20.01 -8.31
CA GLN A 254 5.68 20.56 -7.91
C GLN A 254 5.57 21.57 -6.78
N ASN A 255 4.56 22.43 -6.81
CA ASN A 255 4.31 23.40 -5.74
C ASN A 255 3.91 22.67 -4.45
N LEU A 256 3.02 21.67 -4.54
CA LEU A 256 2.62 20.85 -3.41
C LEU A 256 3.81 20.07 -2.77
N ALA A 257 4.80 19.70 -3.57
CA ALA A 257 6.02 19.04 -3.09
C ALA A 257 6.95 19.97 -2.30
N LYS A 258 6.84 21.28 -2.51
CA LYS A 258 7.63 22.32 -1.80
C LYS A 258 6.95 22.80 -0.52
N GLU A 259 5.66 22.53 -0.36
CA GLU A 259 4.92 22.96 0.82
C GLU A 259 5.45 22.27 2.08
N PRO A 260 5.56 23.03 3.19
CA PRO A 260 5.81 22.43 4.50
C PRO A 260 4.82 21.31 4.81
N TRP A 261 5.26 20.39 5.63
CA TRP A 261 4.39 19.30 6.09
C TRP A 261 3.72 19.69 7.41
N VAL A 262 2.38 19.61 7.41
CA VAL A 262 1.59 19.52 8.62
C VAL A 262 1.22 18.04 8.78
N LEU A 263 1.90 17.35 9.69
CA LEU A 263 1.67 15.94 9.97
C LEU A 263 0.81 15.80 11.21
N SER A 264 -0.05 14.79 11.21
CA SER A 264 -0.87 14.40 12.35
C SER A 264 -0.49 13.01 12.82
N SER A 265 -0.45 12.81 14.13
CA SER A 265 -0.35 11.50 14.78
C SER A 265 -1.46 11.33 15.79
N THR A 266 -2.09 10.16 15.84
CA THR A 266 -3.07 9.83 16.89
C THR A 266 -2.40 9.14 18.10
N ASP A 267 -1.09 8.89 18.05
CA ASP A 267 -0.30 8.42 19.18
C ASP A 267 0.43 9.61 19.84
N GLU A 268 0.11 9.90 21.09
CA GLU A 268 0.74 10.97 21.86
C GLU A 268 2.19 10.70 22.24
N MET A 269 2.57 9.42 22.24
CA MET A 269 3.93 9.00 22.61
C MET A 269 4.97 9.28 21.52
N LEU A 270 4.54 9.55 20.27
CA LEU A 270 5.44 9.89 19.18
C LEU A 270 5.87 11.36 19.25
N ASN A 271 7.17 11.58 19.30
CA ASN A 271 7.71 12.93 19.11
C ASN A 271 7.76 13.32 17.63
N SER A 272 8.02 14.60 17.34
CA SER A 272 8.01 15.15 15.99
C SER A 272 9.03 14.49 15.06
N GLU A 273 10.20 14.11 15.55
CA GLU A 273 11.23 13.44 14.74
C GLU A 273 10.79 12.03 14.33
N GLN A 274 10.18 11.29 15.25
CA GLN A 274 9.65 9.95 14.99
C GLN A 274 8.52 10.00 13.96
N VAL A 275 7.59 10.94 14.09
CA VAL A 275 6.47 11.13 13.15
C VAL A 275 7.00 11.46 11.76
N VAL A 276 7.95 12.41 11.65
CA VAL A 276 8.57 12.76 10.36
C VAL A 276 9.32 11.56 9.78
N LYS A 277 10.09 10.81 10.57
CA LYS A 277 10.83 9.62 10.13
C LYS A 277 9.89 8.53 9.59
N ILE A 278 8.80 8.25 10.28
CA ILE A 278 7.77 7.29 9.83
C ILE A 278 7.15 7.78 8.53
N TYR A 279 6.70 9.04 8.47
CA TYR A 279 6.04 9.59 7.30
C TYR A 279 6.96 9.65 6.07
N MET A 280 8.24 9.97 6.22
CA MET A 280 9.22 9.96 5.13
C MET A 280 9.31 8.61 4.42
N LYS A 281 9.15 7.51 5.15
CA LYS A 281 9.15 6.15 4.58
C LYS A 281 7.91 5.87 3.71
N ARG A 282 6.83 6.65 3.80
CA ARG A 282 5.62 6.48 2.99
C ARG A 282 5.91 6.39 1.49
N THR A 283 6.89 7.14 0.99
CA THR A 283 7.27 7.12 -0.42
C THR A 283 7.70 5.73 -0.93
N GLN A 284 7.98 4.79 -0.05
CA GLN A 284 8.32 3.41 -0.42
C GLN A 284 7.15 2.71 -1.12
N ILE A 285 5.89 3.01 -0.75
CA ILE A 285 4.72 2.41 -1.44
C ILE A 285 4.59 2.92 -2.87
N GLU A 286 4.92 4.19 -3.12
CA GLU A 286 4.93 4.76 -4.48
C GLU A 286 6.02 4.11 -5.35
N GLN A 287 7.18 3.81 -4.75
CA GLN A 287 8.25 3.07 -5.41
C GLN A 287 7.82 1.64 -5.72
N ASN A 288 7.13 0.98 -4.78
CA ASN A 288 6.58 -0.35 -4.94
C ASN A 288 5.59 -0.42 -6.11
N PHE A 289 4.65 0.55 -6.21
CA PHE A 289 3.76 0.66 -7.37
C PHE A 289 4.51 0.91 -8.69
N ARG A 290 5.57 1.72 -8.65
CA ARG A 290 6.40 1.98 -9.82
C ARG A 290 7.12 0.72 -10.28
N ASP A 291 7.64 -0.05 -9.34
CA ASP A 291 8.33 -1.30 -9.63
C ASP A 291 7.37 -2.30 -10.29
N ASP A 292 6.15 -2.49 -9.76
CA ASP A 292 5.16 -3.38 -10.37
C ASP A 292 4.77 -2.96 -11.81
N LYS A 293 4.68 -1.65 -12.08
CA LYS A 293 4.28 -1.09 -13.37
C LYS A 293 5.42 -1.00 -14.38
N SER A 294 6.66 -1.01 -13.91
CA SER A 294 7.85 -0.82 -14.75
C SER A 294 8.06 -2.00 -15.69
N GLN A 295 8.34 -1.70 -16.97
CA GLN A 295 8.75 -2.71 -17.94
C GLN A 295 10.22 -3.15 -17.73
N ARG A 296 11.04 -2.25 -17.22
CA ARG A 296 12.48 -2.47 -17.09
C ARG A 296 12.87 -3.11 -15.77
N TYR A 297 12.18 -2.73 -14.68
CA TYR A 297 12.58 -3.07 -13.31
C TYR A 297 11.53 -3.85 -12.53
N GLY A 298 10.42 -4.22 -13.16
CA GLY A 298 9.32 -4.87 -12.47
C GLY A 298 8.51 -5.79 -13.36
N PHE A 299 7.24 -5.93 -13.02
CA PHE A 299 6.38 -6.95 -13.63
C PHE A 299 5.59 -6.46 -14.85
N SER A 300 5.88 -5.28 -15.37
CA SER A 300 5.22 -4.77 -16.61
C SER A 300 3.68 -4.78 -16.54
N TRP A 301 3.09 -4.57 -15.40
CA TRP A 301 1.65 -4.75 -15.14
C TRP A 301 0.74 -4.00 -16.12
N ARG A 302 1.21 -2.87 -16.66
CA ARG A 302 0.47 -2.06 -17.64
C ARG A 302 0.07 -2.82 -18.90
N PHE A 303 0.72 -3.94 -19.21
CA PHE A 303 0.42 -4.76 -20.38
C PHE A 303 -0.63 -5.86 -20.13
N SER A 304 -1.12 -5.99 -18.91
CA SER A 304 -2.21 -6.91 -18.61
C SER A 304 -3.50 -6.45 -19.27
N GLN A 305 -4.18 -7.37 -19.95
CA GLN A 305 -5.50 -7.17 -20.56
C GLN A 305 -6.63 -7.75 -19.68
N SER A 306 -6.35 -8.04 -18.41
CA SER A 306 -7.37 -8.51 -17.48
C SER A 306 -8.35 -7.39 -17.16
N ASN A 307 -9.66 -7.71 -17.19
CA ASN A 307 -10.75 -6.76 -17.20
C ASN A 307 -11.88 -7.09 -16.19
N THR A 308 -11.58 -7.87 -15.15
CA THR A 308 -12.48 -8.07 -14.01
C THR A 308 -11.71 -7.95 -12.69
N VAL A 309 -12.40 -7.55 -11.63
CA VAL A 309 -11.83 -7.41 -10.28
C VAL A 309 -11.16 -8.71 -9.84
N GLU A 310 -11.81 -9.86 -10.03
CA GLU A 310 -11.31 -11.16 -9.60
C GLU A 310 -10.01 -11.53 -10.30
N ARG A 311 -9.97 -11.36 -11.64
CA ARG A 311 -8.77 -11.69 -12.43
C ARG A 311 -7.58 -10.81 -12.07
N ILE A 312 -7.83 -9.51 -11.87
CA ILE A 312 -6.78 -8.55 -11.48
C ILE A 312 -6.32 -8.85 -10.06
N SER A 313 -7.22 -9.19 -9.14
CA SER A 313 -6.87 -9.57 -7.77
C SER A 313 -5.98 -10.82 -7.72
N ILE A 314 -6.28 -11.83 -8.54
CA ILE A 314 -5.43 -13.04 -8.63
C ILE A 314 -4.07 -12.70 -9.27
N LEU A 315 -4.01 -11.78 -10.24
CA LEU A 315 -2.72 -11.29 -10.75
C LEU A 315 -1.92 -10.55 -9.68
N CYS A 316 -2.58 -9.72 -8.83
CA CYS A 316 -1.93 -9.08 -7.69
C CYS A 316 -1.38 -10.12 -6.71
N LEU A 317 -2.12 -11.21 -6.49
CA LEU A 317 -1.67 -12.31 -5.63
C LEU A 317 -0.45 -13.04 -6.22
N ILE A 318 -0.43 -13.28 -7.52
CA ILE A 318 0.75 -13.85 -8.22
C ILE A 318 1.95 -12.89 -8.10
N ALA A 319 1.74 -11.59 -8.30
CA ALA A 319 2.79 -10.58 -8.15
C ALA A 319 3.31 -10.51 -6.71
N PHE A 320 2.42 -10.60 -5.73
CA PHE A 320 2.76 -10.65 -4.32
C PHE A 320 3.67 -11.86 -4.01
N VAL A 321 3.28 -13.06 -4.43
CA VAL A 321 4.08 -14.29 -4.23
C VAL A 321 5.43 -14.18 -4.94
N GLY A 322 5.46 -13.65 -6.16
CA GLY A 322 6.71 -13.41 -6.90
C GLY A 322 7.63 -12.41 -6.20
N SER A 323 7.08 -11.28 -5.73
CA SER A 323 7.83 -10.27 -4.97
C SER A 323 8.37 -10.84 -3.67
N MET A 324 7.56 -11.57 -2.92
CA MET A 324 8.01 -12.23 -1.68
C MET A 324 9.14 -13.21 -1.93
N ALA A 325 9.08 -13.98 -3.03
CA ALA A 325 10.16 -14.87 -3.41
C ALA A 325 11.47 -14.13 -3.68
N LEU A 326 11.41 -12.94 -4.29
CA LEU A 326 12.58 -12.09 -4.52
C LEU A 326 13.16 -11.50 -3.22
N TRP A 327 12.35 -11.31 -2.18
CA TRP A 327 12.82 -10.86 -0.87
C TRP A 327 13.62 -11.93 -0.10
N PHE A 328 13.40 -13.22 -0.40
CA PHE A 328 14.12 -14.34 0.23
C PHE A 328 15.42 -14.72 -0.49
N ILE A 329 15.76 -14.06 -1.59
CA ILE A 329 16.97 -14.27 -2.37
C ILE A 329 18.05 -13.26 -2.01
#